data_43188fb337be7fe0374ba2d67fd5cfde
#
_entry.id   43188fb337be7fe0374ba2d67fd5cfde
#
_cell.length_a   1.000
_cell.length_b   1.000
_cell.length_c   1.000
_cell.angle_alpha   90.00
_cell.angle_beta   90.00
_cell.angle_gamma   90.00
#
_symmetry.space_group_name_H-M   'P 1'
#
loop_
_entity.id
_entity.type
_entity.pdbx_description
1 polymer ?
#
loop_
_entity_poly.entity_id
_entity_poly.type
_entity_poly.pdbx_seq_one_letter_code
_entity_poly.pdbx_strand_id
1 'polypeptide(L)'
;MVSLMMISEKQLNDQFDRNIKDIDIVLGAKGSPLQLILANVYHIDAPTGNISLREAEQVIKHPTIESGIKLAYGDNYRSFRIVGTEYSYPEHYGVEIVSGELWVSPFEVTIGAEVAKKSGLAIGDEFFSSHGLTDESDVHDNLAFTVVGIFAPSGSVLDQLILTGIESVWGVHAGHEEETRSEEEIYNSREITAVLLKKRTPMAILMLPNLLKETNMQVALPAIEINRLNQQFGIGASTLRAIALLIMALSFASIFISVFENMQARRYELALMRTMGGTPGTLYKLLLLEGGLLSLGGVLLGLIISRIGIMVLATAIEDKFKYDISSLELLSSEIYLALGATFVGLLAAAIPAFKTLKLDISKTLSNE
;
A
#
# COMPACT_ATOMS: atom_id res chain seq x y z
N MET A 1 2.54 16.93 6.80
CA MET A 1 2.66 16.66 5.35
C MET A 1 3.84 15.75 5.02
N VAL A 2 5.10 16.09 5.37
CA VAL A 2 6.26 15.20 5.12
C VAL A 2 6.09 13.84 5.79
N SER A 3 5.71 13.79 7.06
CA SER A 3 5.47 12.57 7.81
C SER A 3 4.38 11.70 7.16
N LEU A 4 3.24 12.28 6.79
CA LEU A 4 2.15 11.60 6.09
C LEU A 4 2.65 10.94 4.80
N MET A 5 3.44 11.68 4.00
CA MET A 5 4.00 11.17 2.75
C MET A 5 4.95 9.99 2.98
N MET A 6 5.85 10.11 3.99
CA MET A 6 6.81 9.03 4.31
C MET A 6 6.12 7.75 4.77
N ILE A 7 5.05 7.87 5.56
CA ILE A 7 4.28 6.71 6.03
C ILE A 7 3.55 6.06 4.86
N SER A 8 2.85 6.86 4.03
CA SER A 8 2.13 6.33 2.88
C SER A 8 3.07 5.65 1.87
N GLU A 9 4.23 6.26 1.57
CA GLU A 9 5.24 5.68 0.67
C GLU A 9 5.77 4.34 1.22
N LYS A 10 6.10 4.29 2.52
CA LYS A 10 6.59 3.06 3.14
C LYS A 10 5.53 1.96 3.13
N GLN A 11 4.32 2.24 3.56
CA GLN A 11 3.25 1.24 3.66
C GLN A 11 2.86 0.69 2.29
N LEU A 12 2.80 1.54 1.26
CA LEU A 12 2.57 1.09 -0.12
C LEU A 12 3.69 0.18 -0.62
N ASN A 13 4.96 0.56 -0.39
CA ASN A 13 6.09 -0.27 -0.80
C ASN A 13 6.12 -1.62 -0.04
N ASP A 14 5.91 -1.60 1.27
CA ASP A 14 5.88 -2.82 2.10
C ASP A 14 4.74 -3.76 1.65
N GLN A 15 3.61 -3.19 1.22
CA GLN A 15 2.48 -3.94 0.70
C GLN A 15 2.78 -4.53 -0.70
N PHE A 16 3.41 -3.74 -1.58
CA PHE A 16 3.84 -4.22 -2.87
C PHE A 16 4.85 -5.36 -2.73
N ASP A 17 5.85 -5.21 -1.90
CA ASP A 17 6.91 -6.21 -1.71
C ASP A 17 6.36 -7.52 -1.12
N ARG A 18 5.40 -7.46 -0.18
CA ARG A 18 4.76 -8.66 0.38
C ARG A 18 4.03 -9.49 -0.66
N ASN A 19 3.30 -8.83 -1.56
CA ASN A 19 2.48 -9.51 -2.55
C ASN A 19 3.28 -10.07 -3.74
N ILE A 20 4.48 -9.53 -4.02
CA ILE A 20 5.36 -10.02 -5.09
C ILE A 20 6.31 -11.12 -4.61
N LYS A 21 6.42 -11.34 -3.30
CA LYS A 21 7.39 -12.27 -2.73
C LYS A 21 7.40 -13.60 -3.50
N ASP A 22 8.59 -13.99 -4.01
CA ASP A 22 8.81 -15.23 -4.75
C ASP A 22 7.99 -15.39 -6.05
N ILE A 23 7.35 -14.32 -6.55
CA ILE A 23 6.71 -14.27 -7.87
C ILE A 23 7.65 -13.54 -8.83
N ASP A 24 8.38 -14.30 -9.63
CA ASP A 24 9.35 -13.73 -10.57
C ASP A 24 8.72 -13.29 -11.90
N ILE A 25 7.71 -14.05 -12.36
CA ILE A 25 7.10 -13.89 -13.68
C ILE A 25 5.60 -14.13 -13.54
N VAL A 26 4.79 -13.31 -14.18
CA VAL A 26 3.35 -13.54 -14.36
C VAL A 26 3.13 -13.88 -15.82
N LEU A 27 2.57 -15.07 -16.07
CA LEU A 27 2.14 -15.53 -17.39
C LEU A 27 0.64 -15.29 -17.53
N GLY A 28 0.19 -14.69 -18.65
CA GLY A 28 -1.22 -14.48 -18.92
C GLY A 28 -1.46 -14.05 -20.36
N ALA A 29 -2.69 -13.66 -20.68
CA ALA A 29 -3.05 -13.23 -22.03
C ALA A 29 -2.32 -11.94 -22.43
N LYS A 30 -2.07 -11.79 -23.74
CA LYS A 30 -1.44 -10.59 -24.30
C LYS A 30 -2.24 -9.33 -23.99
N GLY A 31 -1.54 -8.28 -23.56
CA GLY A 31 -2.11 -6.99 -23.20
C GLY A 31 -1.06 -6.09 -22.54
N SER A 32 -1.46 -5.25 -21.59
CA SER A 32 -0.53 -4.45 -20.80
C SER A 32 0.17 -5.32 -19.73
N PRO A 33 1.52 -5.38 -19.70
CA PRO A 33 2.25 -6.10 -18.66
C PRO A 33 1.91 -5.62 -17.25
N LEU A 34 1.73 -4.30 -17.07
CA LEU A 34 1.33 -3.72 -15.80
C LEU A 34 -0.08 -4.17 -15.39
N GLN A 35 -1.04 -4.15 -16.31
CA GLN A 35 -2.40 -4.62 -16.02
C GLN A 35 -2.40 -6.10 -15.65
N LEU A 36 -1.59 -6.93 -16.33
CA LEU A 36 -1.45 -8.35 -16.01
C LEU A 36 -0.97 -8.55 -14.55
N ILE A 37 -0.03 -7.72 -14.08
CA ILE A 37 0.45 -7.78 -12.70
C ILE A 37 -0.59 -7.25 -11.72
N LEU A 38 -1.20 -6.08 -11.99
CA LEU A 38 -2.21 -5.49 -11.12
C LEU A 38 -3.43 -6.41 -10.96
N ALA A 39 -3.84 -7.08 -12.05
CA ALA A 39 -4.95 -8.02 -12.01
C ALA A 39 -4.63 -9.31 -11.26
N ASN A 40 -3.44 -9.91 -11.45
CA ASN A 40 -3.18 -11.28 -11.02
C ASN A 40 -2.29 -11.41 -9.77
N VAL A 41 -1.55 -10.36 -9.39
CA VAL A 41 -0.77 -10.33 -8.15
C VAL A 41 -1.47 -9.51 -7.08
N TYR A 42 -2.05 -8.36 -7.48
CA TYR A 42 -2.70 -7.45 -6.53
C TYR A 42 -4.23 -7.54 -6.53
N HIS A 43 -4.82 -8.19 -7.50
CA HIS A 43 -6.27 -8.36 -7.69
C HIS A 43 -7.07 -7.04 -7.73
N ILE A 44 -6.44 -5.96 -8.21
CA ILE A 44 -7.03 -4.60 -8.21
C ILE A 44 -7.75 -4.30 -9.54
N ASP A 45 -7.29 -4.88 -10.67
CA ASP A 45 -7.75 -4.55 -12.02
C ASP A 45 -8.42 -5.77 -12.68
N ALA A 46 -9.08 -5.53 -13.81
CA ALA A 46 -9.60 -6.60 -14.66
C ALA A 46 -8.46 -7.36 -15.36
N PRO A 47 -8.58 -8.69 -15.53
CA PRO A 47 -7.56 -9.47 -16.26
C PRO A 47 -7.51 -9.08 -17.74
N THR A 48 -6.35 -9.34 -18.36
CA THR A 48 -6.13 -9.08 -19.79
C THR A 48 -6.83 -10.08 -20.72
N GLY A 49 -7.41 -11.14 -20.17
CA GLY A 49 -8.06 -12.25 -20.85
C GLY A 49 -7.61 -13.59 -20.28
N ASN A 50 -8.03 -14.67 -20.92
CA ASN A 50 -7.69 -16.03 -20.52
C ASN A 50 -6.65 -16.65 -21.47
N ILE A 51 -5.96 -17.67 -20.97
CA ILE A 51 -4.98 -18.48 -21.68
C ILE A 51 -5.34 -19.97 -21.58
N SER A 52 -4.94 -20.75 -22.59
CA SER A 52 -5.15 -22.18 -22.59
C SER A 52 -4.43 -22.86 -21.40
N LEU A 53 -5.15 -23.66 -20.62
CA LEU A 53 -4.58 -24.45 -19.54
C LEU A 53 -3.43 -25.33 -20.04
N ARG A 54 -3.63 -26.01 -21.17
CA ARG A 54 -2.65 -26.93 -21.78
C ARG A 54 -1.35 -26.21 -22.12
N GLU A 55 -1.44 -25.05 -22.75
CA GLU A 55 -0.25 -24.25 -23.12
C GLU A 55 0.45 -23.70 -21.87
N ALA A 56 -0.30 -23.24 -20.88
CA ALA A 56 0.25 -22.76 -19.61
C ALA A 56 0.99 -23.87 -18.85
N GLU A 57 0.47 -25.09 -18.84
CA GLU A 57 1.16 -26.22 -18.22
C GLU A 57 2.47 -26.61 -18.93
N GLN A 58 2.56 -26.42 -20.24
CA GLN A 58 3.83 -26.63 -20.95
C GLN A 58 4.89 -25.62 -20.50
N VAL A 59 4.48 -24.38 -20.22
CA VAL A 59 5.39 -23.36 -19.68
C VAL A 59 5.80 -23.69 -18.24
N ILE A 60 4.88 -24.14 -17.38
CA ILE A 60 5.19 -24.55 -16.00
C ILE A 60 6.21 -25.71 -15.99
N LYS A 61 6.07 -26.68 -16.92
CA LYS A 61 6.99 -27.82 -17.05
C LYS A 61 8.35 -27.47 -17.69
N HIS A 62 8.55 -26.22 -18.12
CA HIS A 62 9.82 -25.84 -18.76
C HIS A 62 10.99 -25.89 -17.75
N PRO A 63 12.17 -26.41 -18.15
CA PRO A 63 13.32 -26.61 -17.22
C PRO A 63 13.81 -25.36 -16.50
N THR A 64 13.53 -24.17 -17.01
CA THR A 64 13.93 -22.89 -16.41
C THR A 64 12.94 -22.40 -15.32
N ILE A 65 11.80 -23.08 -15.17
CA ILE A 65 10.78 -22.77 -14.18
C ILE A 65 10.92 -23.73 -12.99
N GLU A 66 10.77 -23.23 -11.80
CA GLU A 66 10.80 -23.99 -10.54
C GLU A 66 9.40 -24.46 -10.15
N SER A 67 8.45 -23.55 -10.19
CA SER A 67 7.05 -23.78 -9.85
C SER A 67 6.13 -22.76 -10.52
N GLY A 68 4.86 -23.11 -10.63
CA GLY A 68 3.82 -22.21 -11.13
C GLY A 68 2.50 -22.42 -10.41
N ILE A 69 1.84 -21.36 -10.02
CA ILE A 69 0.54 -21.34 -9.37
C ILE A 69 -0.48 -20.85 -10.38
N LYS A 70 -1.48 -21.68 -10.66
CA LYS A 70 -2.56 -21.37 -11.61
C LYS A 70 -3.64 -20.53 -10.92
N LEU A 71 -4.12 -19.51 -11.62
CA LEU A 71 -5.24 -18.67 -11.20
C LEU A 71 -6.30 -18.65 -12.28
N ALA A 72 -7.53 -18.97 -11.90
CA ALA A 72 -8.71 -18.79 -12.73
C ALA A 72 -9.63 -17.79 -12.03
N TYR A 73 -10.01 -16.72 -12.71
CA TYR A 73 -10.92 -15.76 -12.14
C TYR A 73 -12.35 -16.20 -12.35
N GLY A 74 -13.04 -16.32 -11.23
CA GLY A 74 -14.49 -16.43 -11.19
C GLY A 74 -15.14 -15.06 -11.12
N ASP A 75 -16.39 -15.09 -10.79
CA ASP A 75 -17.20 -13.91 -10.49
C ASP A 75 -16.76 -13.22 -9.20
N ASN A 76 -17.56 -12.28 -8.75
CA ASN A 76 -17.33 -11.55 -7.51
C ASN A 76 -18.51 -11.77 -6.54
N TYR A 77 -18.24 -11.58 -5.26
CA TYR A 77 -19.26 -11.45 -4.23
C TYR A 77 -19.04 -10.12 -3.48
N ARG A 78 -20.00 -9.19 -3.53
CA ARG A 78 -19.92 -7.86 -2.88
C ARG A 78 -18.56 -7.19 -3.13
N SER A 79 -18.12 -7.16 -4.36
CA SER A 79 -16.79 -6.64 -4.80
C SER A 79 -15.58 -7.44 -4.29
N PHE A 80 -15.73 -8.56 -3.60
CA PHE A 80 -14.64 -9.49 -3.31
C PHE A 80 -14.51 -10.49 -4.45
N ARG A 81 -13.27 -10.67 -4.92
CA ARG A 81 -12.98 -11.53 -6.06
C ARG A 81 -12.96 -12.99 -5.63
N ILE A 82 -13.65 -13.84 -6.41
CA ILE A 82 -13.56 -15.30 -6.30
C ILE A 82 -12.42 -15.75 -7.20
N VAL A 83 -11.47 -16.49 -6.66
CA VAL A 83 -10.29 -16.98 -7.36
C VAL A 83 -10.19 -18.48 -7.24
N GLY A 84 -10.34 -19.17 -8.38
CA GLY A 84 -10.04 -20.59 -8.48
C GLY A 84 -8.53 -20.79 -8.54
N THR A 85 -7.99 -21.63 -7.64
CA THR A 85 -6.55 -21.85 -7.54
C THR A 85 -6.22 -23.21 -6.91
N GLU A 86 -4.94 -23.42 -6.65
CA GLU A 86 -4.39 -24.61 -6.00
C GLU A 86 -3.98 -24.29 -4.56
N TYR A 87 -3.84 -25.30 -3.70
CA TYR A 87 -3.40 -25.13 -2.30
C TYR A 87 -2.03 -24.46 -2.17
N SER A 88 -1.19 -24.59 -3.21
CA SER A 88 0.10 -23.88 -3.29
C SER A 88 -0.02 -22.35 -3.23
N TYR A 89 -1.20 -21.78 -3.52
CA TYR A 89 -1.40 -20.34 -3.46
C TYR A 89 -1.48 -19.79 -2.03
N PRO A 90 -2.37 -20.27 -1.12
CA PRO A 90 -2.32 -19.87 0.28
C PRO A 90 -1.02 -20.30 0.98
N GLU A 91 -0.43 -21.45 0.64
CA GLU A 91 0.87 -21.89 1.15
C GLU A 91 2.01 -20.91 0.78
N HIS A 92 1.99 -20.37 -0.44
CA HIS A 92 2.97 -19.38 -0.91
C HIS A 92 3.04 -18.14 -0.01
N TYR A 93 1.90 -17.66 0.48
CA TYR A 93 1.83 -16.54 1.42
C TYR A 93 2.00 -16.97 2.88
N GLY A 94 2.06 -18.26 3.17
CA GLY A 94 2.18 -18.80 4.52
C GLY A 94 0.99 -18.47 5.41
N VAL A 95 -0.21 -18.44 4.83
CA VAL A 95 -1.43 -18.06 5.55
C VAL A 95 -1.98 -19.27 6.29
N GLU A 96 -2.28 -19.09 7.58
CA GLU A 96 -2.89 -20.09 8.43
C GLU A 96 -4.42 -19.99 8.39
N ILE A 97 -5.09 -21.10 8.71
CA ILE A 97 -6.56 -21.17 8.85
C ILE A 97 -6.92 -20.89 10.30
N VAL A 98 -7.76 -19.89 10.55
CA VAL A 98 -8.28 -19.58 11.90
C VAL A 98 -9.44 -20.50 12.27
N SER A 99 -10.28 -20.81 11.29
CA SER A 99 -11.49 -21.61 11.53
C SER A 99 -11.86 -22.42 10.27
N GLY A 100 -12.34 -23.65 10.45
CA GLY A 100 -12.68 -24.53 9.35
C GLY A 100 -11.48 -25.18 8.67
N GLU A 101 -11.56 -25.37 7.37
CA GLU A 101 -10.57 -26.06 6.53
C GLU A 101 -10.47 -25.42 5.13
N LEU A 102 -9.51 -25.88 4.31
CA LEU A 102 -9.46 -25.55 2.89
C LEU A 102 -10.58 -26.25 2.13
N TRP A 103 -10.98 -25.69 1.00
CA TRP A 103 -11.93 -26.29 0.09
C TRP A 103 -11.45 -27.68 -0.39
N VAL A 104 -12.34 -28.65 -0.44
CA VAL A 104 -12.07 -30.01 -0.95
C VAL A 104 -12.94 -30.31 -2.15
N SER A 105 -14.22 -29.93 -2.08
CA SER A 105 -15.19 -30.16 -3.13
C SER A 105 -15.43 -28.92 -3.99
N PRO A 106 -15.91 -29.07 -5.24
CA PRO A 106 -16.33 -27.92 -6.04
C PRO A 106 -17.37 -27.07 -5.28
N PHE A 107 -17.29 -25.74 -5.46
CA PHE A 107 -18.13 -24.73 -4.82
C PHE A 107 -17.93 -24.56 -3.30
N GLU A 108 -17.01 -25.29 -2.69
CA GLU A 108 -16.51 -24.93 -1.37
C GLU A 108 -15.50 -23.78 -1.48
N VAL A 109 -15.55 -22.85 -0.52
CA VAL A 109 -14.64 -21.71 -0.48
C VAL A 109 -13.99 -21.52 0.89
N THR A 110 -12.74 -21.10 0.89
CA THR A 110 -12.06 -20.55 2.06
C THR A 110 -11.87 -19.06 1.86
N ILE A 111 -12.37 -18.24 2.80
CA ILE A 111 -12.43 -16.79 2.65
C ILE A 111 -11.34 -16.08 3.44
N GLY A 112 -10.85 -14.95 2.92
CA GLY A 112 -9.90 -14.08 3.58
C GLY A 112 -10.48 -13.40 4.82
N ALA A 113 -9.61 -12.98 5.74
CA ALA A 113 -10.01 -12.35 7.00
C ALA A 113 -10.86 -11.08 6.81
N GLU A 114 -10.50 -10.22 5.85
CA GLU A 114 -11.27 -9.00 5.54
C GLU A 114 -12.59 -9.31 4.82
N VAL A 115 -12.64 -10.40 4.05
CA VAL A 115 -13.90 -10.88 3.47
C VAL A 115 -14.86 -11.26 4.58
N ALA A 116 -14.44 -12.12 5.53
CA ALA A 116 -15.27 -12.54 6.65
C ALA A 116 -15.75 -11.33 7.49
N LYS A 117 -14.84 -10.41 7.80
CA LYS A 117 -15.13 -9.20 8.61
C LYS A 117 -16.14 -8.26 7.94
N LYS A 118 -15.98 -7.99 6.62
CA LYS A 118 -16.81 -7.01 5.91
C LYS A 118 -18.12 -7.57 5.38
N SER A 119 -18.12 -8.83 4.92
CA SER A 119 -19.33 -9.50 4.43
C SER A 119 -20.22 -10.04 5.54
N GLY A 120 -19.63 -10.38 6.70
CA GLY A 120 -20.29 -11.07 7.80
C GLY A 120 -20.48 -12.56 7.57
N LEU A 121 -19.87 -13.14 6.51
CA LEU A 121 -19.95 -14.57 6.22
C LEU A 121 -19.25 -15.40 7.29
N ALA A 122 -19.90 -16.48 7.70
CA ALA A 122 -19.40 -17.48 8.65
C ALA A 122 -19.33 -18.86 7.98
N ILE A 123 -18.66 -19.80 8.63
CA ILE A 123 -18.58 -21.19 8.14
C ILE A 123 -19.99 -21.79 8.07
N GLY A 124 -20.30 -22.42 6.94
CA GLY A 124 -21.59 -22.99 6.62
C GLY A 124 -22.55 -22.06 5.90
N ASP A 125 -22.21 -20.77 5.78
CA ASP A 125 -23.02 -19.83 5.01
C ASP A 125 -22.88 -20.11 3.51
N GLU A 126 -23.98 -19.91 2.79
CA GLU A 126 -24.04 -20.00 1.34
C GLU A 126 -24.23 -18.64 0.72
N PHE A 127 -23.60 -18.42 -0.43
CA PHE A 127 -23.75 -17.20 -1.21
C PHE A 127 -23.69 -17.47 -2.71
N PHE A 128 -24.27 -16.57 -3.49
CA PHE A 128 -24.24 -16.62 -4.94
C PHE A 128 -23.24 -15.61 -5.49
N SER A 129 -22.56 -16.00 -6.56
CA SER A 129 -21.66 -15.09 -7.28
C SER A 129 -22.42 -14.18 -8.23
N SER A 130 -21.83 -13.02 -8.54
CA SER A 130 -22.37 -12.07 -9.50
C SER A 130 -21.32 -11.64 -10.51
N HIS A 131 -21.75 -11.41 -11.76
CA HIS A 131 -20.87 -10.82 -12.77
C HIS A 131 -20.65 -9.31 -12.51
N GLY A 132 -19.40 -8.86 -12.51
CA GLY A 132 -19.03 -7.44 -12.36
C GLY A 132 -18.71 -7.02 -10.92
N LEU A 133 -18.11 -5.83 -10.80
CA LEU A 133 -17.66 -5.26 -9.52
C LEU A 133 -18.75 -4.42 -8.81
N THR A 134 -19.97 -4.34 -9.36
CA THR A 134 -21.08 -3.56 -8.82
C THR A 134 -22.25 -4.46 -8.42
N ASP A 135 -22.92 -4.12 -7.31
CA ASP A 135 -24.02 -4.91 -6.70
C ASP A 135 -25.28 -5.08 -7.58
N GLU A 136 -25.34 -4.49 -8.79
CA GLU A 136 -26.51 -4.48 -9.69
C GLU A 136 -26.36 -5.44 -10.89
N SER A 137 -25.33 -6.28 -10.94
CA SER A 137 -25.06 -7.18 -12.06
C SER A 137 -25.73 -8.55 -11.89
N ASP A 138 -25.96 -9.27 -13.00
CA ASP A 138 -26.65 -10.56 -13.07
C ASP A 138 -26.09 -11.56 -12.05
N VAL A 139 -26.95 -12.01 -11.13
CA VAL A 139 -26.64 -13.01 -10.11
C VAL A 139 -26.86 -14.39 -10.71
N HIS A 140 -25.91 -15.28 -10.55
CA HIS A 140 -26.07 -16.70 -10.90
C HIS A 140 -26.85 -17.43 -9.82
N ASP A 141 -28.16 -17.45 -9.90
CA ASP A 141 -29.07 -18.11 -8.94
C ASP A 141 -28.95 -19.66 -8.90
N ASN A 142 -28.12 -20.26 -9.75
CA ASN A 142 -28.13 -21.71 -9.95
C ASN A 142 -27.04 -22.47 -9.17
N LEU A 143 -25.97 -21.80 -8.71
CA LEU A 143 -24.84 -22.45 -8.05
C LEU A 143 -24.37 -21.61 -6.85
N ALA A 144 -24.65 -22.12 -5.65
CA ALA A 144 -24.23 -21.49 -4.40
C ALA A 144 -22.80 -21.92 -4.03
N PHE A 145 -22.00 -21.00 -3.55
CA PHE A 145 -20.74 -21.27 -2.89
C PHE A 145 -20.93 -21.41 -1.39
N THR A 146 -20.32 -22.42 -0.77
CA THR A 146 -20.40 -22.70 0.67
C THR A 146 -19.07 -22.34 1.35
N VAL A 147 -19.11 -21.55 2.41
CA VAL A 147 -17.93 -21.19 3.20
C VAL A 147 -17.53 -22.36 4.10
N VAL A 148 -16.35 -22.94 3.88
CA VAL A 148 -15.81 -24.06 4.69
C VAL A 148 -14.65 -23.66 5.58
N GLY A 149 -14.03 -22.51 5.32
CA GLY A 149 -12.90 -22.02 6.13
C GLY A 149 -12.69 -20.53 6.06
N ILE A 150 -11.96 -20.02 7.05
CA ILE A 150 -11.58 -18.62 7.18
C ILE A 150 -10.08 -18.54 7.47
N PHE A 151 -9.35 -17.77 6.67
CA PHE A 151 -7.93 -17.50 6.87
C PHE A 151 -7.66 -16.53 8.02
N ALA A 152 -6.49 -16.68 8.65
CA ALA A 152 -5.94 -15.68 9.55
C ALA A 152 -5.59 -14.38 8.78
N PRO A 153 -5.65 -13.20 9.43
CA PRO A 153 -5.13 -11.97 8.84
C PRO A 153 -3.66 -12.11 8.48
N SER A 154 -3.33 -11.96 7.21
CA SER A 154 -1.97 -12.14 6.68
C SER A 154 -1.30 -10.81 6.30
N GLY A 155 -2.09 -9.75 6.10
CA GLY A 155 -1.64 -8.51 5.50
C GLY A 155 -1.26 -8.65 4.03
N SER A 156 -1.63 -9.76 3.38
CA SER A 156 -1.44 -10.00 1.95
C SER A 156 -2.76 -9.83 1.18
N VAL A 157 -2.70 -10.00 -0.14
CA VAL A 157 -3.90 -9.96 -1.00
C VAL A 157 -4.94 -11.01 -0.61
N LEU A 158 -4.53 -12.13 0.01
CA LEU A 158 -5.43 -13.22 0.40
C LEU A 158 -6.50 -12.78 1.39
N ASP A 159 -6.23 -11.75 2.22
CA ASP A 159 -7.22 -11.24 3.19
C ASP A 159 -8.51 -10.75 2.51
N GLN A 160 -8.43 -10.42 1.21
CA GLN A 160 -9.52 -9.84 0.43
C GLN A 160 -10.07 -10.78 -0.65
N LEU A 161 -9.61 -12.03 -0.69
CA LEU A 161 -10.00 -13.00 -1.70
C LEU A 161 -10.91 -14.07 -1.12
N ILE A 162 -11.74 -14.61 -1.99
CA ILE A 162 -12.50 -15.83 -1.79
C ILE A 162 -11.81 -16.90 -2.64
N LEU A 163 -11.20 -17.91 -2.01
CA LEU A 163 -10.46 -18.94 -2.71
C LEU A 163 -11.28 -20.22 -2.83
N THR A 164 -11.20 -20.85 -4.01
CA THR A 164 -11.86 -22.11 -4.33
C THR A 164 -10.98 -22.94 -5.28
N GLY A 165 -11.37 -24.18 -5.57
CA GLY A 165 -10.75 -24.96 -6.63
C GLY A 165 -11.02 -24.36 -8.02
N ILE A 166 -10.07 -24.55 -8.96
CA ILE A 166 -10.21 -24.05 -10.34
C ILE A 166 -11.46 -24.64 -11.00
N GLU A 167 -11.81 -25.86 -10.65
CA GLU A 167 -12.98 -26.59 -11.12
C GLU A 167 -14.29 -25.85 -10.82
N SER A 168 -14.36 -25.16 -9.69
CA SER A 168 -15.55 -24.36 -9.32
C SER A 168 -15.77 -23.20 -10.28
N VAL A 169 -14.70 -22.55 -10.70
CA VAL A 169 -14.77 -21.42 -11.65
C VAL A 169 -15.21 -21.92 -13.03
N TRP A 170 -14.70 -23.06 -13.46
CA TRP A 170 -15.17 -23.67 -14.70
C TRP A 170 -16.61 -24.11 -14.62
N GLY A 171 -17.05 -24.67 -13.46
CA GLY A 171 -18.41 -25.14 -13.24
C GLY A 171 -19.46 -24.04 -13.32
N VAL A 172 -19.15 -22.82 -12.88
CA VAL A 172 -20.06 -21.67 -13.01
C VAL A 172 -20.33 -21.32 -14.49
N HIS A 173 -19.32 -21.50 -15.36
CA HIS A 173 -19.40 -21.15 -16.78
C HIS A 173 -19.64 -22.34 -17.71
N ALA A 174 -19.70 -23.58 -17.15
CA ALA A 174 -20.02 -24.79 -17.90
C ALA A 174 -21.47 -24.75 -18.36
N GLY A 175 -21.69 -24.56 -19.67
CA GLY A 175 -23.01 -24.74 -20.27
C GLY A 175 -23.37 -26.21 -20.44
N HIS A 176 -24.65 -26.52 -20.71
CA HIS A 176 -25.17 -27.90 -20.96
C HIS A 176 -24.49 -28.66 -22.12
N GLU A 177 -23.55 -28.00 -22.83
CA GLU A 177 -22.81 -28.60 -23.95
C GLU A 177 -21.64 -29.51 -23.52
N GLU A 178 -21.22 -29.50 -22.25
CA GLU A 178 -20.12 -30.36 -21.78
C GLU A 178 -20.51 -31.84 -21.64
N GLU A 179 -21.80 -32.17 -21.48
CA GLU A 179 -22.28 -33.54 -21.34
C GLU A 179 -22.03 -34.44 -22.57
N THR A 180 -21.73 -33.85 -23.74
CA THR A 180 -21.53 -34.58 -25.02
C THR A 180 -20.08 -34.64 -25.48
N ARG A 181 -19.14 -33.95 -24.79
CA ARG A 181 -17.72 -33.88 -25.19
C ARG A 181 -16.88 -34.94 -24.48
N SER A 182 -15.82 -35.40 -25.15
CA SER A 182 -14.83 -36.28 -24.53
C SER A 182 -14.03 -35.54 -23.46
N GLU A 183 -13.49 -36.23 -22.44
CA GLU A 183 -12.63 -35.62 -21.42
C GLU A 183 -11.43 -34.88 -21.99
N GLU A 184 -10.86 -35.35 -23.11
CA GLU A 184 -9.75 -34.72 -23.80
C GLU A 184 -10.17 -33.41 -24.49
N GLU A 185 -11.36 -33.34 -25.07
CA GLU A 185 -11.93 -32.12 -25.65
C GLU A 185 -12.24 -31.09 -24.58
N ILE A 186 -12.80 -31.50 -23.45
CA ILE A 186 -13.06 -30.67 -22.28
C ILE A 186 -11.73 -30.11 -21.73
N TYR A 187 -10.72 -30.94 -21.53
CA TYR A 187 -9.41 -30.49 -21.06
C TYR A 187 -8.75 -29.49 -22.01
N ASN A 188 -8.84 -29.70 -23.32
CA ASN A 188 -8.28 -28.82 -24.35
C ASN A 188 -9.01 -27.47 -24.46
N SER A 189 -10.28 -27.40 -24.06
CA SER A 189 -11.06 -26.15 -24.07
C SER A 189 -10.94 -25.36 -22.76
N ARG A 190 -10.33 -25.93 -21.71
CA ARG A 190 -10.19 -25.26 -20.41
C ARG A 190 -9.20 -24.10 -20.47
N GLU A 191 -9.61 -23.01 -19.88
CA GLU A 191 -8.84 -21.78 -19.79
C GLU A 191 -8.58 -21.40 -18.34
N ILE A 192 -7.48 -20.69 -18.12
CA ILE A 192 -7.14 -20.05 -16.85
C ILE A 192 -6.77 -18.59 -17.14
N THR A 193 -6.83 -17.75 -16.12
CA THR A 193 -6.56 -16.31 -16.27
C THR A 193 -5.06 -16.02 -16.29
N ALA A 194 -4.30 -16.64 -15.40
CA ALA A 194 -2.86 -16.42 -15.28
C ALA A 194 -2.15 -17.56 -14.56
N VAL A 195 -0.81 -17.54 -14.64
CA VAL A 195 0.06 -18.38 -13.81
C VAL A 195 1.11 -17.49 -13.17
N LEU A 196 1.26 -17.61 -11.85
CA LEU A 196 2.35 -17.00 -11.09
C LEU A 196 3.54 -17.97 -11.11
N LEU A 197 4.64 -17.57 -11.72
CA LEU A 197 5.80 -18.42 -11.95
C LEU A 197 6.98 -18.01 -11.07
N LYS A 198 7.63 -19.01 -10.46
CA LYS A 198 8.92 -18.87 -9.84
C LYS A 198 9.99 -19.42 -10.81
N LYS A 199 10.97 -18.61 -11.15
CA LYS A 199 12.07 -19.03 -12.04
C LYS A 199 13.09 -19.89 -11.29
N ARG A 200 13.57 -20.94 -11.94
CA ARG A 200 14.73 -21.72 -11.46
C ARG A 200 16.04 -21.05 -11.85
N THR A 201 16.06 -20.42 -13.01
CA THR A 201 17.25 -19.75 -13.55
C THR A 201 16.87 -18.39 -14.17
N PRO A 202 17.77 -17.40 -14.15
CA PRO A 202 17.56 -16.11 -14.82
C PRO A 202 17.28 -16.22 -16.31
N MET A 203 17.67 -17.34 -16.94
CA MET A 203 17.47 -17.59 -18.36
C MET A 203 15.97 -17.62 -18.74
N ALA A 204 15.08 -17.98 -17.80
CA ALA A 204 13.62 -17.94 -18.02
C ALA A 204 13.15 -16.58 -18.55
N ILE A 205 13.66 -15.49 -18.01
CA ILE A 205 13.29 -14.12 -18.39
C ILE A 205 13.61 -13.82 -19.84
N LEU A 206 14.69 -14.39 -20.37
CA LEU A 206 15.13 -14.18 -21.77
C LEU A 206 14.46 -15.15 -22.75
N MET A 207 14.20 -16.37 -22.32
CA MET A 207 13.69 -17.43 -23.19
C MET A 207 12.18 -17.41 -23.36
N LEU A 208 11.43 -17.22 -22.26
CA LEU A 208 9.97 -17.29 -22.30
C LEU A 208 9.31 -16.29 -23.25
N PRO A 209 9.71 -15.01 -23.34
CA PRO A 209 9.13 -14.08 -24.30
C PRO A 209 9.27 -14.55 -25.75
N ASN A 210 10.39 -15.20 -26.09
CA ASN A 210 10.62 -15.73 -27.42
C ASN A 210 9.80 -17.00 -27.69
N LEU A 211 9.68 -17.88 -26.69
CA LEU A 211 8.88 -19.10 -26.77
C LEU A 211 7.39 -18.79 -26.97
N LEU A 212 6.89 -17.73 -26.35
CA LEU A 212 5.47 -17.35 -26.36
C LEU A 212 5.09 -16.41 -27.51
N LYS A 213 6.03 -16.06 -28.38
CA LYS A 213 5.81 -15.04 -29.44
C LYS A 213 4.64 -15.35 -30.34
N GLU A 214 4.46 -16.62 -30.70
CA GLU A 214 3.41 -17.09 -31.64
C GLU A 214 2.10 -17.52 -30.90
N THR A 215 2.10 -17.48 -29.56
CA THR A 215 0.90 -17.80 -28.74
C THR A 215 0.12 -16.53 -28.38
N ASN A 216 -1.07 -16.69 -27.78
CA ASN A 216 -1.82 -15.58 -27.16
C ASN A 216 -1.29 -15.20 -25.77
N MET A 217 -0.20 -15.80 -25.33
CA MET A 217 0.37 -15.57 -24.01
C MET A 217 1.50 -14.54 -24.03
N GLN A 218 1.69 -13.89 -22.90
CA GLN A 218 2.83 -13.04 -22.59
C GLN A 218 3.32 -13.26 -21.17
N VAL A 219 4.55 -12.84 -20.91
CA VAL A 219 5.12 -12.75 -19.56
C VAL A 219 5.26 -11.31 -19.13
N ALA A 220 4.94 -11.04 -17.88
CA ALA A 220 5.22 -9.77 -17.22
C ALA A 220 6.13 -10.03 -16.01
N LEU A 221 7.03 -9.08 -15.74
CA LEU A 221 8.01 -9.17 -14.66
C LEU A 221 7.62 -8.18 -13.55
N PRO A 222 7.06 -8.65 -12.42
CA PRO A 222 6.58 -7.78 -11.35
C PRO A 222 7.62 -6.77 -10.89
N ALA A 223 8.84 -7.21 -10.65
CA ALA A 223 9.93 -6.34 -10.20
C ALA A 223 10.23 -5.18 -11.17
N ILE A 224 10.10 -5.40 -12.49
CA ILE A 224 10.36 -4.37 -13.51
C ILE A 224 9.19 -3.38 -13.58
N GLU A 225 7.96 -3.88 -13.66
CA GLU A 225 6.80 -3.03 -13.84
C GLU A 225 6.50 -2.20 -12.58
N ILE A 226 6.67 -2.78 -11.38
CA ILE A 226 6.55 -2.03 -10.12
C ILE A 226 7.66 -0.98 -9.98
N ASN A 227 8.90 -1.30 -10.36
CA ASN A 227 9.96 -0.29 -10.39
C ASN A 227 9.64 0.86 -11.38
N ARG A 228 9.06 0.54 -12.55
CA ARG A 228 8.60 1.56 -13.51
C ARG A 228 7.51 2.44 -12.91
N LEU A 229 6.54 1.85 -12.24
CA LEU A 229 5.52 2.59 -11.47
C LEU A 229 6.15 3.48 -10.40
N ASN A 230 7.04 2.94 -9.58
CA ASN A 230 7.72 3.69 -8.53
C ASN A 230 8.53 4.87 -9.09
N GLN A 231 9.17 4.71 -10.26
CA GLN A 231 9.86 5.82 -10.94
C GLN A 231 8.89 6.91 -11.41
N GLN A 232 7.73 6.55 -11.95
CA GLN A 232 6.71 7.52 -12.37
C GLN A 232 6.11 8.24 -11.17
N PHE A 233 5.77 7.53 -10.10
CA PHE A 233 5.32 8.12 -8.84
C PHE A 233 6.43 8.91 -8.14
N GLY A 234 7.69 8.51 -8.27
CA GLY A 234 8.86 9.17 -7.70
C GLY A 234 9.01 10.63 -8.17
N ILE A 235 8.60 10.94 -9.40
CA ILE A 235 8.57 12.34 -9.90
C ILE A 235 7.55 13.17 -9.08
N GLY A 236 6.36 12.63 -8.84
CA GLY A 236 5.35 13.28 -7.99
C GLY A 236 5.84 13.42 -6.54
N ALA A 237 6.46 12.36 -5.99
CA ALA A 237 7.03 12.36 -4.66
C ALA A 237 8.17 13.39 -4.51
N SER A 238 9.05 13.53 -5.51
CA SER A 238 10.12 14.54 -5.50
C SER A 238 9.57 15.96 -5.53
N THR A 239 8.52 16.21 -6.31
CA THR A 239 7.83 17.50 -6.36
C THR A 239 7.19 17.85 -5.01
N LEU A 240 6.51 16.90 -4.38
CA LEU A 240 5.94 17.07 -3.03
C LEU A 240 7.03 17.31 -1.98
N ARG A 241 8.19 16.64 -2.06
CA ARG A 241 9.34 16.90 -1.20
C ARG A 241 9.88 18.31 -1.38
N ALA A 242 9.98 18.80 -2.63
CA ALA A 242 10.41 20.17 -2.90
C ALA A 242 9.44 21.20 -2.31
N ILE A 243 8.13 20.99 -2.45
CA ILE A 243 7.09 21.82 -1.81
C ILE A 243 7.22 21.78 -0.29
N ALA A 244 7.42 20.61 0.29
CA ALA A 244 7.59 20.44 1.73
C ALA A 244 8.83 21.18 2.27
N LEU A 245 9.95 21.17 1.53
CA LEU A 245 11.15 21.95 1.86
C LEU A 245 10.90 23.46 1.77
N LEU A 246 10.14 23.89 0.79
CA LEU A 246 9.76 25.30 0.64
C LEU A 246 8.87 25.75 1.82
N ILE A 247 7.88 24.94 2.21
CA ILE A 247 7.05 25.20 3.39
C ILE A 247 7.91 25.24 4.66
N MET A 248 8.90 24.34 4.78
CA MET A 248 9.83 24.35 5.92
C MET A 248 10.66 25.63 5.96
N ALA A 249 11.14 26.11 4.81
CA ALA A 249 11.87 27.39 4.72
C ALA A 249 10.98 28.59 5.10
N LEU A 250 9.73 28.60 4.66
CA LEU A 250 8.75 29.63 5.05
C LEU A 250 8.43 29.57 6.55
N SER A 251 8.31 28.37 7.12
CA SER A 251 8.11 28.19 8.56
C SER A 251 9.31 28.68 9.37
N PHE A 252 10.54 28.43 8.90
CA PHE A 252 11.75 29.00 9.49
C PHE A 252 11.70 30.54 9.51
N ALA A 253 11.37 31.15 8.37
CA ALA A 253 11.24 32.60 8.28
C ALA A 253 10.15 33.15 9.21
N SER A 254 9.01 32.45 9.30
CA SER A 254 7.89 32.82 10.18
C SER A 254 8.29 32.78 11.68
N ILE A 255 8.98 31.72 12.12
CA ILE A 255 9.51 31.63 13.48
C ILE A 255 10.52 32.74 13.77
N PHE A 256 11.43 32.97 12.82
CA PHE A 256 12.41 34.07 12.91
C PHE A 256 11.72 35.43 13.10
N ILE A 257 10.74 35.74 12.25
CA ILE A 257 10.00 37.02 12.30
C ILE A 257 9.25 37.12 13.62
N SER A 258 8.52 36.08 14.03
CA SER A 258 7.74 36.05 15.27
C SER A 258 8.62 36.32 16.51
N VAL A 259 9.76 35.62 16.62
CA VAL A 259 10.70 35.84 17.74
C VAL A 259 11.32 37.22 17.67
N PHE A 260 11.64 37.71 16.46
CA PHE A 260 12.19 39.04 16.27
C PHE A 260 11.19 40.16 16.69
N GLU A 261 9.95 40.07 16.25
CA GLU A 261 8.87 41.02 16.60
C GLU A 261 8.58 40.97 18.11
N ASN A 262 8.48 39.80 18.71
CA ASN A 262 8.27 39.64 20.14
C ASN A 262 9.44 40.26 20.94
N MET A 263 10.68 40.07 20.49
CA MET A 263 11.84 40.69 21.08
C MET A 263 11.77 42.25 20.98
N GLN A 264 11.33 42.77 19.84
CA GLN A 264 11.20 44.23 19.66
C GLN A 264 10.10 44.84 20.54
N ALA A 265 8.93 44.19 20.59
CA ALA A 265 7.80 44.62 21.43
C ALA A 265 8.12 44.62 22.92
N ARG A 266 8.95 43.68 23.39
CA ARG A 266 9.34 43.53 24.80
C ARG A 266 10.71 44.11 25.14
N ARG A 267 11.25 44.98 24.26
CA ARG A 267 12.60 45.50 24.39
C ARG A 267 12.83 46.26 25.70
N TYR A 268 11.83 47.03 26.13
CA TYR A 268 11.87 47.75 27.41
C TYR A 268 11.90 46.79 28.61
N GLU A 269 11.04 45.78 28.65
CA GLU A 269 11.01 44.74 29.67
C GLU A 269 12.36 44.01 29.77
N LEU A 270 12.95 43.67 28.64
CA LEU A 270 14.26 43.01 28.58
C LEU A 270 15.39 43.93 29.12
N ALA A 271 15.31 45.24 28.84
CA ALA A 271 16.24 46.20 29.44
C ALA A 271 16.07 46.35 30.93
N LEU A 272 14.82 46.37 31.41
CA LEU A 272 14.50 46.41 32.83
C LEU A 272 15.03 45.15 33.59
N MET A 273 14.83 43.95 33.01
CA MET A 273 15.42 42.73 33.57
C MET A 273 16.94 42.81 33.71
N ARG A 274 17.62 43.47 32.76
CA ARG A 274 19.08 43.69 32.87
C ARG A 274 19.46 44.66 33.95
N THR A 275 18.69 45.71 34.23
CA THR A 275 18.96 46.63 35.33
C THR A 275 18.74 45.98 36.69
N MET A 276 17.84 45.00 36.77
CA MET A 276 17.58 44.15 37.98
C MET A 276 18.62 43.03 38.17
N GLY A 277 19.70 43.01 37.35
CA GLY A 277 20.78 42.03 37.48
C GLY A 277 20.74 40.84 36.56
N GLY A 278 19.80 40.83 35.60
CA GLY A 278 19.74 39.79 34.57
C GLY A 278 20.97 39.86 33.66
N THR A 279 21.67 38.72 33.47
CA THR A 279 22.80 38.65 32.53
C THR A 279 22.34 38.60 31.10
N PRO A 280 23.16 39.08 30.11
CA PRO A 280 22.82 38.88 28.68
C PRO A 280 22.54 37.45 28.32
N GLY A 281 23.27 36.50 28.89
CA GLY A 281 23.08 35.07 28.67
C GLY A 281 21.74 34.55 29.20
N THR A 282 21.18 35.15 30.28
CA THR A 282 19.85 34.79 30.81
C THR A 282 18.76 35.17 29.79
N LEU A 283 18.85 36.39 29.22
CA LEU A 283 17.90 36.86 28.18
C LEU A 283 17.98 36.01 26.92
N TYR A 284 19.21 35.70 26.49
CA TYR A 284 19.41 34.79 25.35
C TYR A 284 18.75 33.43 25.56
N LYS A 285 18.99 32.82 26.74
CA LYS A 285 18.37 31.52 27.07
C LYS A 285 16.84 31.58 27.11
N LEU A 286 16.28 32.71 27.63
CA LEU A 286 14.84 32.91 27.72
C LEU A 286 14.21 32.91 26.30
N LEU A 287 14.75 33.69 25.37
CA LEU A 287 14.24 33.77 24.00
C LEU A 287 14.45 32.47 23.22
N LEU A 288 15.58 31.81 23.47
CA LEU A 288 15.85 30.52 22.84
C LEU A 288 14.89 29.43 23.36
N LEU A 289 14.52 29.47 24.63
CA LEU A 289 13.55 28.57 25.23
C LEU A 289 12.14 28.86 24.68
N GLU A 290 11.77 30.12 24.52
CA GLU A 290 10.49 30.52 23.90
C GLU A 290 10.38 30.01 22.47
N GLY A 291 11.40 30.23 21.63
CA GLY A 291 11.43 29.71 20.25
C GLY A 291 11.47 28.19 20.19
N GLY A 292 12.17 27.56 21.14
CA GLY A 292 12.21 26.10 21.28
C GLY A 292 10.85 25.50 21.63
N LEU A 293 10.12 26.12 22.58
CA LEU A 293 8.76 25.68 22.95
C LEU A 293 7.78 25.85 21.78
N LEU A 294 7.85 26.96 21.04
CA LEU A 294 7.03 27.18 19.85
C LEU A 294 7.31 26.13 18.79
N SER A 295 8.59 25.83 18.54
CA SER A 295 8.99 24.83 17.57
C SER A 295 8.54 23.42 17.98
N LEU A 296 8.75 23.04 19.25
CA LEU A 296 8.33 21.75 19.78
C LEU A 296 6.80 21.58 19.73
N GLY A 297 6.06 22.62 20.15
CA GLY A 297 4.61 22.65 20.06
C GLY A 297 4.11 22.50 18.62
N GLY A 298 4.75 23.18 17.67
CA GLY A 298 4.48 23.05 16.24
C GLY A 298 4.74 21.65 15.70
N VAL A 299 5.84 21.01 16.11
CA VAL A 299 6.16 19.62 15.73
C VAL A 299 5.14 18.65 16.28
N LEU A 300 4.76 18.76 17.55
CA LEU A 300 3.75 17.89 18.17
C LEU A 300 2.40 18.02 17.49
N LEU A 301 1.94 19.25 17.25
CA LEU A 301 0.69 19.50 16.50
C LEU A 301 0.79 18.95 15.08
N GLY A 302 1.93 19.12 14.41
CA GLY A 302 2.16 18.59 13.08
C GLY A 302 2.08 17.06 13.02
N LEU A 303 2.62 16.35 14.02
CA LEU A 303 2.51 14.90 14.13
C LEU A 303 1.05 14.46 14.37
N ILE A 304 0.31 15.15 15.24
CA ILE A 304 -1.12 14.85 15.49
C ILE A 304 -1.94 15.03 14.20
N ILE A 305 -1.78 16.16 13.52
CA ILE A 305 -2.47 16.44 12.24
C ILE A 305 -2.10 15.40 11.18
N SER A 306 -0.83 14.96 11.15
CA SER A 306 -0.38 13.90 10.24
C SER A 306 -1.11 12.57 10.52
N ARG A 307 -1.29 12.20 11.79
CA ARG A 307 -2.02 10.98 12.17
C ARG A 307 -3.50 11.05 11.78
N ILE A 308 -4.14 12.19 12.03
CA ILE A 308 -5.52 12.42 11.59
C ILE A 308 -5.61 12.34 10.07
N GLY A 309 -4.67 12.95 9.35
CA GLY A 309 -4.62 12.90 7.89
C GLY A 309 -4.46 11.47 7.34
N ILE A 310 -3.62 10.64 7.96
CA ILE A 310 -3.47 9.23 7.57
C ILE A 310 -4.77 8.46 7.85
N MET A 311 -5.41 8.68 9.00
CA MET A 311 -6.66 8.03 9.36
C MET A 311 -7.77 8.32 8.34
N VAL A 312 -7.90 9.58 7.92
CA VAL A 312 -8.86 9.99 6.89
C VAL A 312 -8.49 9.41 5.52
N LEU A 313 -7.20 9.38 5.19
CA LEU A 313 -6.73 8.80 3.93
C LEU A 313 -6.91 7.27 3.93
N ALA A 314 -6.63 6.61 5.06
CA ALA A 314 -6.81 5.17 5.25
C ALA A 314 -8.26 4.75 4.98
N THR A 315 -9.25 5.43 5.55
CA THR A 315 -10.67 5.12 5.30
C THR A 315 -11.03 5.27 3.82
N ALA A 316 -10.56 6.31 3.16
CA ALA A 316 -10.83 6.54 1.73
C ALA A 316 -10.13 5.50 0.81
N ILE A 317 -8.95 5.01 1.20
CA ILE A 317 -8.21 3.97 0.47
C ILE A 317 -8.81 2.60 0.77
N GLU A 318 -9.15 2.33 2.03
CA GLU A 318 -9.77 1.08 2.46
C GLU A 318 -11.08 0.81 1.73
N ASP A 319 -11.91 1.83 1.52
CA ASP A 319 -13.16 1.71 0.75
C ASP A 319 -12.92 1.35 -0.72
N LYS A 320 -11.86 1.92 -1.34
CA LYS A 320 -11.56 1.74 -2.77
C LYS A 320 -10.67 0.54 -3.07
N PHE A 321 -9.63 0.34 -2.25
CA PHE A 321 -8.58 -0.65 -2.50
C PHE A 321 -8.57 -1.78 -1.47
N LYS A 322 -9.41 -1.68 -0.42
CA LYS A 322 -9.59 -2.68 0.65
C LYS A 322 -8.32 -3.02 1.45
N TYR A 323 -7.28 -2.18 1.40
CA TYR A 323 -6.05 -2.35 2.16
C TYR A 323 -6.14 -1.66 3.52
N ASP A 324 -5.76 -2.38 4.59
CA ASP A 324 -5.67 -1.81 5.94
C ASP A 324 -4.35 -1.03 6.07
N ILE A 325 -4.48 0.29 6.27
CA ILE A 325 -3.36 1.19 6.49
C ILE A 325 -3.24 1.48 7.98
N SER A 326 -2.18 0.96 8.60
CA SER A 326 -1.92 1.23 10.02
C SER A 326 -1.54 2.70 10.25
N SER A 327 -2.43 3.44 10.91
CA SER A 327 -2.21 4.86 11.24
C SER A 327 -1.34 5.09 12.48
N LEU A 328 -1.08 4.06 13.30
CA LEU A 328 -0.42 4.17 14.61
C LEU A 328 1.07 3.82 14.60
N GLU A 329 1.59 3.27 13.51
CA GLU A 329 3.00 2.90 13.44
C GLU A 329 3.91 4.13 13.41
N LEU A 330 4.81 4.25 14.41
CA LEU A 330 5.81 5.31 14.48
C LEU A 330 7.04 4.90 13.66
N LEU A 331 7.30 5.64 12.59
CA LEU A 331 8.52 5.43 11.80
C LEU A 331 9.72 6.08 12.48
N SER A 332 10.86 5.38 12.48
CA SER A 332 12.13 5.95 12.94
C SER A 332 12.50 7.25 12.21
N SER A 333 12.13 7.35 10.93
CA SER A 333 12.31 8.56 10.11
C SER A 333 11.51 9.77 10.61
N GLU A 334 10.36 9.58 11.27
CA GLU A 334 9.59 10.67 11.87
C GLU A 334 10.29 11.27 13.08
N ILE A 335 11.00 10.45 13.85
CA ILE A 335 11.80 10.92 14.99
C ILE A 335 12.92 11.84 14.49
N TYR A 336 13.63 11.43 13.42
CA TYR A 336 14.66 12.28 12.81
C TYR A 336 14.08 13.57 12.22
N LEU A 337 12.90 13.50 11.61
CA LEU A 337 12.20 14.67 11.09
C LEU A 337 11.78 15.61 12.23
N ALA A 338 11.26 15.11 13.34
CA ALA A 338 10.86 15.88 14.51
C ALA A 338 12.08 16.57 15.15
N LEU A 339 13.18 15.84 15.32
CA LEU A 339 14.43 16.38 15.85
C LEU A 339 15.01 17.47 14.90
N GLY A 340 15.03 17.20 13.62
CA GLY A 340 15.49 18.15 12.61
C GLY A 340 14.65 19.42 12.58
N ALA A 341 13.32 19.29 12.58
CA ALA A 341 12.42 20.46 12.60
C ALA A 341 12.57 21.29 13.89
N THR A 342 12.69 20.63 15.05
CA THR A 342 12.94 21.31 16.33
C THR A 342 14.28 22.04 16.30
N PHE A 343 15.32 21.41 15.78
CA PHE A 343 16.65 22.03 15.64
C PHE A 343 16.63 23.25 14.72
N VAL A 344 15.94 23.16 13.57
CA VAL A 344 15.77 24.30 12.64
C VAL A 344 15.01 25.45 13.32
N GLY A 345 13.97 25.16 14.12
CA GLY A 345 13.24 26.16 14.88
C GLY A 345 14.10 26.84 15.95
N LEU A 346 14.94 26.07 16.66
CA LEU A 346 15.91 26.61 17.60
C LEU A 346 16.93 27.55 16.90
N LEU A 347 17.42 27.17 15.72
CA LEU A 347 18.31 28.03 14.94
C LEU A 347 17.61 29.32 14.51
N ALA A 348 16.35 29.25 14.08
CA ALA A 348 15.58 30.44 13.72
C ALA A 348 15.41 31.39 14.89
N ALA A 349 15.21 30.90 16.10
CA ALA A 349 15.11 31.71 17.32
C ALA A 349 16.48 32.24 17.78
N ALA A 350 17.56 31.48 17.59
CA ALA A 350 18.91 31.84 18.06
C ALA A 350 19.41 33.11 17.42
N ILE A 351 19.12 33.34 16.12
CA ILE A 351 19.60 34.50 15.38
C ILE A 351 19.08 35.84 15.99
N PRO A 352 17.77 36.06 16.18
CA PRO A 352 17.27 37.24 16.83
C PRO A 352 17.67 37.31 18.33
N ALA A 353 17.65 36.17 19.03
CA ALA A 353 18.08 36.14 20.43
C ALA A 353 19.52 36.58 20.62
N PHE A 354 20.43 36.32 19.66
CA PHE A 354 21.82 36.78 19.73
C PHE A 354 21.94 38.32 19.73
N LYS A 355 20.99 39.05 19.15
CA LYS A 355 20.94 40.50 19.19
C LYS A 355 20.71 41.05 20.59
N THR A 356 20.07 40.29 21.50
CA THR A 356 19.85 40.73 22.89
C THR A 356 21.15 40.83 23.70
N LEU A 357 22.18 40.07 23.30
CA LEU A 357 23.49 40.16 23.93
C LEU A 357 24.14 41.55 23.77
N LYS A 358 23.79 42.27 22.71
CA LYS A 358 24.30 43.59 22.35
C LYS A 358 23.32 44.73 22.68
N LEU A 359 22.29 44.51 23.49
CA LEU A 359 21.31 45.51 23.90
C LEU A 359 21.97 46.59 24.76
N ASP A 360 21.94 47.84 24.28
CA ASP A 360 22.40 49.01 25.04
C ASP A 360 21.26 49.49 25.91
N ILE A 361 21.42 49.23 27.24
CA ILE A 361 20.42 49.52 28.28
C ILE A 361 20.15 51.04 28.35
N SER A 362 21.22 51.86 28.31
CA SER A 362 21.11 53.29 28.43
C SER A 362 20.27 53.91 27.29
N LYS A 363 20.54 53.46 26.07
CA LYS A 363 19.85 53.96 24.87
C LYS A 363 18.41 53.45 24.77
N THR A 364 18.12 52.26 25.34
CA THR A 364 16.79 51.68 25.29
C THR A 364 15.85 52.30 26.32
N LEU A 365 16.36 52.67 27.48
CA LEU A 365 15.58 53.33 28.55
C LEU A 365 15.43 54.84 28.35
N SER A 366 16.28 55.47 27.53
CA SER A 366 16.24 56.94 27.29
C SER A 366 15.41 57.33 26.05
N ASN A 367 14.93 56.38 25.25
CA ASN A 367 14.18 56.65 24.02
C ASN A 367 12.65 56.49 24.18
N GLU A 368 12.14 56.59 25.40
CA GLU A 368 10.80 56.99 25.77
C GLU A 368 10.89 58.37 26.41
#